data_37b708a7446c99477397afc996239c1d
#
_entry.id   37b708a7446c99477397afc996239c1d
#
_cell.length_a   1.000
_cell.length_b   1.000
_cell.length_c   1.000
_cell.angle_alpha   90.00
_cell.angle_beta   90.00
_cell.angle_gamma   90.00
#
_symmetry.space_group_name_H-M   'P 1'
#
loop_
_entity.id
_entity.type
_entity.pdbx_description
1 polymer ?
#
loop_
_entity_poly.entity_id
_entity_poly.type
_entity_poly.pdbx_seq_one_letter_code
_entity_poly.pdbx_strand_id
1 'polypeptide(L)'
;MPGIVHNKVLLMGFQSNVLLPPHFRELFGTAEEIGAKIHDDHARIQRAGITLVPYLINPLEQEKGLQDVELLLREGGYNAIGIGAGVRLNPAYTALFERIVNMCVAIAPGVPFLFNDGPGGSSKTIERVLGVHIP
;
A
#
# COMPACT_ATOMS: atom_id res chain seq x y z
N MET A 1 24.67 20.35 -7.94
CA MET A 1 24.28 19.03 -8.42
C MET A 1 22.78 18.88 -8.24
N PRO A 2 22.06 18.63 -9.29
CA PRO A 2 20.65 18.36 -9.09
C PRO A 2 20.53 17.17 -8.13
N GLY A 3 19.80 17.34 -7.06
CA GLY A 3 19.63 16.29 -6.08
C GLY A 3 19.01 15.07 -6.70
N ILE A 4 19.47 13.89 -6.28
CA ILE A 4 18.79 12.66 -6.60
C ILE A 4 17.42 12.75 -5.94
N VAL A 5 16.35 12.70 -6.75
CA VAL A 5 14.99 12.69 -6.21
C VAL A 5 14.74 11.31 -5.62
N HIS A 6 14.72 11.25 -4.29
CA HIS A 6 14.37 10.03 -3.58
C HIS A 6 12.86 10.04 -3.32
N ASN A 7 12.15 9.16 -4.01
CA ASN A 7 10.73 8.95 -3.74
C ASN A 7 10.60 7.97 -2.57
N LYS A 8 9.78 8.33 -1.60
CA LYS A 8 9.44 7.48 -0.47
C LYS A 8 7.94 7.20 -0.51
N VAL A 9 7.58 5.95 -0.47
CA VAL A 9 6.18 5.51 -0.63
C VAL A 9 5.79 4.60 0.52
N LEU A 10 4.68 4.93 1.17
CA LEU A 10 4.05 4.07 2.17
C LEU A 10 3.03 3.18 1.46
N LEU A 11 3.16 1.86 1.60
CA LEU A 11 2.19 0.91 1.06
C LEU A 11 1.56 0.11 2.19
N MET A 12 0.26 0.23 2.33
CA MET A 12 -0.51 -0.49 3.34
C MET A 12 -1.33 -1.61 2.70
N GLY A 13 -1.38 -2.73 3.40
CA GLY A 13 -2.19 -3.88 2.99
C GLY A 13 -2.47 -4.77 4.19
N PHE A 14 -3.06 -5.92 3.94
CA PHE A 14 -3.27 -6.92 4.98
C PHE A 14 -2.16 -7.97 4.98
N GLN A 15 -1.96 -8.57 6.15
CA GLN A 15 -1.08 -9.74 6.29
C GLN A 15 -1.57 -10.88 5.40
N SER A 16 -0.64 -11.63 4.85
CA SER A 16 -0.92 -12.69 3.85
C SER A 16 -1.75 -13.87 4.37
N ASN A 17 -1.84 -14.02 5.69
CA ASN A 17 -2.63 -15.08 6.31
C ASN A 17 -4.11 -14.72 6.50
N VAL A 18 -4.54 -13.60 5.99
CA VAL A 18 -5.93 -13.16 6.07
C VAL A 18 -6.79 -14.00 5.13
N LEU A 19 -7.95 -14.45 5.62
CA LEU A 19 -8.93 -15.13 4.79
C LEU A 19 -9.50 -14.13 3.78
N LEU A 20 -9.24 -14.39 2.51
CA LEU A 20 -9.76 -13.57 1.43
C LEU A 20 -11.13 -14.07 1.00
N PRO A 21 -12.05 -13.17 0.63
CA PRO A 21 -13.32 -13.58 0.04
C PRO A 21 -13.09 -14.46 -1.20
N PRO A 22 -13.99 -15.42 -1.49
CA PRO A 22 -13.78 -16.34 -2.61
C PRO A 22 -13.52 -15.67 -3.96
N HIS A 23 -14.18 -14.56 -4.25
CA HIS A 23 -14.00 -13.87 -5.52
C HIS A 23 -12.60 -13.24 -5.65
N PHE A 24 -11.93 -12.90 -4.56
CA PHE A 24 -10.53 -12.46 -4.60
C PHE A 24 -9.61 -13.59 -5.05
N ARG A 25 -9.88 -14.81 -4.58
CA ARG A 25 -9.10 -15.98 -5.01
C ARG A 25 -9.30 -16.27 -6.49
N GLU A 26 -10.52 -16.11 -6.97
CA GLU A 26 -10.82 -16.30 -8.40
C GLU A 26 -10.10 -15.29 -9.27
N LEU A 27 -10.03 -14.02 -8.82
CA LEU A 27 -9.40 -12.95 -9.58
C LEU A 27 -7.87 -12.95 -9.47
N PHE A 28 -7.32 -13.28 -8.32
CA PHE A 28 -5.90 -13.03 -8.02
C PHE A 28 -5.11 -14.29 -7.67
N GLY A 29 -5.76 -15.42 -7.43
CA GLY A 29 -5.12 -16.68 -7.10
C GLY A 29 -5.06 -16.98 -5.61
N THR A 30 -4.20 -17.93 -5.25
CA THR A 30 -4.01 -18.34 -3.86
C THR A 30 -3.25 -17.29 -3.07
N ALA A 31 -3.29 -17.40 -1.74
CA ALA A 31 -2.52 -16.50 -0.86
C ALA A 31 -1.01 -16.54 -1.17
N GLU A 32 -0.48 -17.72 -1.52
CA GLU A 32 0.92 -17.88 -1.91
C GLU A 32 1.23 -17.18 -3.23
N GLU A 33 0.37 -17.34 -4.24
CA GLU A 33 0.51 -16.68 -5.53
C GLU A 33 0.42 -15.16 -5.38
N ILE A 34 -0.51 -14.68 -4.57
CA ILE A 34 -0.68 -13.26 -4.27
C ILE A 34 0.58 -12.71 -3.59
N GLY A 35 1.10 -13.42 -2.60
CA GLY A 35 2.31 -13.03 -1.88
C GLY A 35 3.52 -12.94 -2.81
N ALA A 36 3.67 -13.90 -3.74
CA ALA A 36 4.76 -13.90 -4.70
C ALA A 36 4.69 -12.68 -5.65
N LYS A 37 3.50 -12.35 -6.15
CA LYS A 37 3.29 -11.18 -7.00
C LYS A 37 3.64 -9.89 -6.29
N ILE A 38 3.22 -9.75 -5.03
CA ILE A 38 3.54 -8.58 -4.21
C ILE A 38 5.05 -8.47 -3.97
N HIS A 39 5.69 -9.58 -3.63
CA HIS A 39 7.12 -9.61 -3.40
C HIS A 39 7.92 -9.18 -4.64
N ASP A 40 7.59 -9.75 -5.80
CA ASP A 40 8.26 -9.43 -7.05
C ASP A 40 8.06 -7.97 -7.45
N ASP A 41 6.86 -7.45 -7.26
CA ASP A 41 6.53 -6.05 -7.56
C ASP A 41 7.28 -5.09 -6.64
N HIS A 42 7.35 -5.38 -5.35
CA HIS A 42 8.12 -4.58 -4.38
C HIS A 42 9.62 -4.57 -4.73
N ALA A 43 10.16 -5.71 -5.15
CA ALA A 43 11.55 -5.79 -5.56
C ALA A 43 11.84 -4.90 -6.78
N ARG A 44 10.91 -4.85 -7.75
CA ARG A 44 11.02 -3.96 -8.92
C ARG A 44 11.03 -2.50 -8.51
N ILE A 45 10.14 -2.12 -7.60
CA ILE A 45 10.03 -0.75 -7.09
C ILE A 45 11.35 -0.34 -6.40
N GLN A 46 11.88 -1.20 -5.55
CA GLN A 46 13.11 -0.94 -4.82
C GLN A 46 14.31 -0.82 -5.76
N ARG A 47 14.39 -1.67 -6.79
CA ARG A 47 15.46 -1.58 -7.81
C ARG A 47 15.42 -0.28 -8.60
N ALA A 48 14.25 0.34 -8.70
CA ALA A 48 14.10 1.64 -9.35
C ALA A 48 14.54 2.82 -8.46
N GLY A 49 15.04 2.54 -7.26
CA GLY A 49 15.54 3.57 -6.34
C GLY A 49 14.48 4.20 -5.45
N ILE A 50 13.28 3.64 -5.41
CA ILE A 50 12.19 4.14 -4.57
C ILE A 50 12.30 3.51 -3.18
N THR A 51 12.25 4.33 -2.14
CA THR A 51 12.19 3.85 -0.77
C THR A 51 10.77 3.41 -0.47
N LEU A 52 10.58 2.11 -0.34
CA LEU A 52 9.28 1.53 -0.06
C LEU A 52 9.17 1.23 1.44
N VAL A 53 8.09 1.70 2.04
CA VAL A 53 7.76 1.41 3.45
C VAL A 53 6.48 0.58 3.44
N PRO A 54 6.57 -0.74 3.46
CA PRO A 54 5.38 -1.58 3.50
C PRO A 54 4.90 -1.70 4.95
N TYR A 55 3.57 -1.69 5.12
CA TYR A 55 2.96 -1.99 6.40
C TYR A 55 1.78 -2.94 6.21
N LEU A 56 1.82 -4.07 6.88
CA LEU A 56 0.78 -5.10 6.78
C LEU A 56 -0.07 -5.10 8.05
N ILE A 57 -1.34 -4.76 7.88
CA ILE A 57 -2.30 -4.69 8.98
C ILE A 57 -2.81 -6.09 9.31
N ASN A 58 -2.87 -6.40 10.61
CA ASN A 58 -3.59 -7.58 11.08
C ASN A 58 -5.06 -7.18 11.26
N PRO A 59 -5.99 -7.73 10.46
CA PRO A 59 -7.40 -7.33 10.54
C PRO A 59 -8.07 -7.71 11.86
N LEU A 60 -7.47 -8.60 12.64
CA LEU A 60 -7.95 -8.96 13.98
C LEU A 60 -7.49 -7.97 15.05
N GLU A 61 -6.56 -7.08 14.72
CA GLU A 61 -6.01 -6.06 15.62
C GLU A 61 -6.01 -4.69 14.94
N GLN A 62 -7.19 -4.24 14.50
CA GLN A 62 -7.31 -3.03 13.69
C GLN A 62 -6.87 -1.77 14.43
N GLU A 63 -7.19 -1.65 15.71
CA GLU A 63 -6.78 -0.47 16.50
C GLU A 63 -5.26 -0.36 16.60
N LYS A 64 -4.57 -1.47 16.81
CA LYS A 64 -3.11 -1.50 16.81
C LYS A 64 -2.57 -1.09 15.44
N GLY A 65 -3.18 -1.61 14.37
CA GLY A 65 -2.80 -1.27 13.01
C GLY A 65 -2.92 0.23 12.75
N LEU A 66 -4.01 0.85 13.18
CA LEU A 66 -4.22 2.28 13.03
C LEU A 66 -3.22 3.11 13.84
N GLN A 67 -2.86 2.66 15.04
CA GLN A 67 -1.82 3.32 15.84
C GLN A 67 -0.46 3.27 15.14
N ASP A 68 -0.11 2.12 14.59
CA ASP A 68 1.15 1.95 13.86
C ASP A 68 1.19 2.81 12.59
N VAL A 69 0.08 2.88 11.86
CA VAL A 69 -0.05 3.75 10.68
C VAL A 69 0.11 5.22 11.07
N GLU A 70 -0.50 5.63 12.17
CA GLU A 70 -0.34 7.00 12.67
C GLU A 70 1.13 7.34 12.93
N LEU A 71 1.87 6.45 13.59
CA LEU A 71 3.28 6.65 13.85
C LEU A 71 4.09 6.75 12.55
N LEU A 72 3.81 5.89 11.58
CA LEU A 72 4.47 5.94 10.28
C LEU A 72 4.18 7.24 9.54
N LEU A 73 2.93 7.70 9.55
CA LEU A 73 2.55 8.96 8.91
C LEU A 73 3.26 10.16 9.55
N ARG A 74 3.43 10.15 10.87
CA ARG A 74 4.11 11.23 11.59
C ARG A 74 5.60 11.27 11.32
N GLU A 75 6.21 10.18 10.91
CA GLU A 75 7.60 10.20 10.44
C GLU A 75 7.75 11.08 9.19
N GLY A 76 6.74 11.11 8.34
CA GLY A 76 6.66 12.02 7.21
C GLY A 76 7.61 11.68 6.06
N GLY A 77 7.67 12.61 5.10
CA GLY A 77 8.55 12.49 3.96
C GLY A 77 8.02 11.62 2.83
N TYR A 78 6.76 11.21 2.88
CA TYR A 78 6.18 10.37 1.84
C TYR A 78 5.78 11.20 0.62
N ASN A 79 6.11 10.68 -0.55
CA ASN A 79 5.69 11.25 -1.83
C ASN A 79 4.35 10.68 -2.28
N ALA A 80 3.97 9.51 -1.76
CA ALA A 80 2.69 8.90 -2.03
C ALA A 80 2.35 7.88 -0.94
N ILE A 81 1.05 7.61 -0.77
CA ILE A 81 0.54 6.66 0.21
C ILE A 81 -0.39 5.68 -0.51
N GLY A 82 -0.06 4.40 -0.48
CA GLY A 82 -0.84 3.35 -1.10
C GLY A 82 -1.67 2.58 -0.10
N ILE A 83 -2.92 2.29 -0.47
CA ILE A 83 -3.80 1.42 0.29
C ILE A 83 -4.23 0.29 -0.64
N GLY A 84 -3.89 -0.93 -0.26
CA GLY A 84 -4.09 -2.10 -1.09
C GLY A 84 -5.55 -2.44 -1.38
N ALA A 85 -5.78 -3.14 -2.48
CA ALA A 85 -7.11 -3.57 -2.92
C ALA A 85 -7.82 -4.44 -1.88
N GLY A 86 -7.08 -5.24 -1.11
CA GLY A 86 -7.65 -6.08 -0.06
C GLY A 86 -8.36 -5.27 1.04
N VAL A 87 -7.87 -4.08 1.33
CA VAL A 87 -8.49 -3.18 2.30
C VAL A 87 -9.66 -2.43 1.65
N ARG A 88 -9.47 -1.90 0.44
CA ARG A 88 -10.46 -1.05 -0.23
C ARG A 88 -11.67 -1.78 -0.77
N LEU A 89 -11.46 -2.98 -1.31
CA LEU A 89 -12.49 -3.67 -2.09
C LEU A 89 -13.28 -4.71 -1.30
N ASN A 90 -12.97 -4.88 -0.03
CA ASN A 90 -13.71 -5.79 0.83
C ASN A 90 -14.69 -4.98 1.70
N PRO A 91 -16.01 -5.17 1.50
CA PRO A 91 -17.01 -4.43 2.27
C PRO A 91 -16.89 -4.58 3.79
N ALA A 92 -16.32 -5.70 4.25
CA ALA A 92 -16.12 -5.92 5.69
C ALA A 92 -15.14 -4.90 6.30
N TYR A 93 -14.31 -4.27 5.48
CA TYR A 93 -13.27 -3.33 5.94
C TYR A 93 -13.51 -1.89 5.49
N THR A 94 -14.73 -1.56 5.09
CA THR A 94 -15.07 -0.20 4.66
C THR A 94 -14.77 0.83 5.74
N ALA A 95 -15.16 0.56 7.00
CA ALA A 95 -14.90 1.47 8.11
C ALA A 95 -13.41 1.64 8.40
N LEU A 96 -12.63 0.56 8.30
CA LEU A 96 -11.18 0.62 8.45
C LEU A 96 -10.55 1.48 7.35
N PHE A 97 -10.96 1.26 6.11
CA PHE A 97 -10.49 2.06 4.97
C PHE A 97 -10.79 3.54 5.17
N GLU A 98 -12.00 3.87 5.59
CA GLU A 98 -12.41 5.25 5.87
C GLU A 98 -11.52 5.89 6.94
N ARG A 99 -11.27 5.18 8.05
CA ARG A 99 -10.41 5.68 9.12
C ARG A 99 -8.99 5.92 8.65
N ILE A 100 -8.44 5.02 7.83
CA ILE A 100 -7.09 5.18 7.26
C ILE A 100 -7.02 6.43 6.38
N VAL A 101 -7.98 6.58 5.46
CA VAL A 101 -8.01 7.75 4.56
C VAL A 101 -8.07 9.05 5.35
N ASN A 102 -8.98 9.14 6.30
CA ASN A 102 -9.14 10.36 7.11
C ASN A 102 -7.89 10.66 7.93
N MET A 103 -7.24 9.64 8.46
CA MET A 103 -5.98 9.80 9.18
C MET A 103 -4.88 10.34 8.26
N CYS A 104 -4.76 9.80 7.06
CA CYS A 104 -3.79 10.25 6.07
C CYS A 104 -4.02 11.71 5.68
N VAL A 105 -5.25 12.09 5.45
CA VAL A 105 -5.61 13.47 5.11
C VAL A 105 -5.28 14.43 6.25
N ALA A 106 -5.49 14.01 7.49
CA ALA A 106 -5.22 14.85 8.66
C ALA A 106 -3.73 15.01 8.95
N ILE A 107 -2.94 13.94 8.81
CA ILE A 107 -1.51 13.93 9.23
C ILE A 107 -0.58 14.26 8.05
N ALA A 108 -0.92 13.80 6.84
CA ALA A 108 -0.10 13.99 5.65
C ALA A 108 -0.90 14.70 4.54
N PRO A 109 -1.37 15.93 4.78
CA PRO A 109 -2.19 16.63 3.79
C PRO A 109 -1.37 16.89 2.52
N GLY A 110 -2.03 16.75 1.37
CA GLY A 110 -1.39 16.99 0.08
C GLY A 110 -0.57 15.83 -0.47
N VAL A 111 -0.34 14.77 0.28
CA VAL A 111 0.34 13.58 -0.23
C VAL A 111 -0.66 12.76 -1.05
N PRO A 112 -0.38 12.47 -2.33
CA PRO A 112 -1.31 11.73 -3.17
C PRO A 112 -1.45 10.28 -2.75
N PHE A 113 -2.64 9.72 -2.98
CA PHE A 113 -2.89 8.31 -2.76
C PHE A 113 -2.54 7.46 -3.98
N LEU A 114 -2.17 6.22 -3.71
CA LEU A 114 -1.95 5.18 -4.70
C LEU A 114 -3.01 4.11 -4.50
N PHE A 115 -3.75 3.80 -5.54
CA PHE A 115 -4.74 2.71 -5.48
C PHE A 115 -4.42 1.71 -6.57
N ASN A 116 -3.83 0.57 -6.19
CA ASN A 116 -3.57 -0.50 -7.14
C ASN A 116 -4.87 -1.25 -7.46
N ASP A 117 -4.87 -1.95 -8.58
CA ASP A 117 -6.02 -2.76 -9.02
C ASP A 117 -5.94 -4.21 -8.58
N GLY A 118 -4.87 -4.59 -7.89
CA GLY A 118 -4.69 -5.94 -7.38
C GLY A 118 -3.25 -6.19 -6.95
N PRO A 119 -2.94 -7.41 -6.49
CA PRO A 119 -1.59 -7.79 -6.12
C PRO A 119 -0.61 -7.64 -7.29
N GLY A 120 0.55 -7.08 -7.02
CA GLY A 120 1.55 -6.84 -8.06
C GLY A 120 1.30 -5.59 -8.90
N GLY A 121 0.29 -4.80 -8.59
CA GLY A 121 -0.06 -3.59 -9.34
C GLY A 121 0.51 -2.29 -8.78
N SER A 122 1.31 -2.34 -7.72
CA SER A 122 1.80 -1.12 -7.06
C SER A 122 2.80 -0.35 -7.93
N SER A 123 3.67 -1.04 -8.67
CA SER A 123 4.63 -0.39 -9.57
C SER A 123 3.94 0.47 -10.62
N LYS A 124 2.90 -0.06 -11.27
CA LYS A 124 2.12 0.68 -12.27
C LYS A 124 1.43 1.89 -11.67
N THR A 125 0.92 1.75 -10.45
CA THR A 125 0.24 2.83 -9.75
C THR A 125 1.22 3.94 -9.37
N ILE A 126 2.41 3.58 -8.92
CA ILE A 126 3.48 4.53 -8.63
C ILE A 126 3.87 5.29 -9.90
N GLU A 127 4.05 4.59 -11.02
CA GLU A 127 4.33 5.24 -12.30
C GLU A 127 3.25 6.26 -12.67
N ARG A 128 1.99 5.86 -12.52
CA ARG A 128 0.85 6.72 -12.86
C ARG A 128 0.77 7.97 -12.00
N VAL A 129 0.99 7.83 -10.69
CA VAL A 129 0.79 8.93 -9.73
C VAL A 129 2.02 9.81 -9.61
N LEU A 130 3.22 9.23 -9.58
CA LEU A 130 4.46 9.99 -9.40
C LEU A 130 5.14 10.36 -10.72
N GLY A 131 4.69 9.82 -11.85
CA GLY A 131 5.27 10.13 -13.15
C GLY A 131 6.68 9.59 -13.34
N VAL A 132 7.03 8.52 -12.63
CA VAL A 132 8.34 7.86 -12.73
C VAL A 132 8.23 6.61 -13.59
N HIS A 133 9.37 6.08 -14.07
CA HIS A 133 9.42 4.83 -14.80
C HIS A 133 10.04 3.73 -13.94
N ILE A 134 9.37 2.60 -13.88
CA ILE A 134 9.83 1.41 -13.15
C ILE A 134 10.00 0.28 -14.16
N PRO A 135 11.25 -0.04 -14.51
CA PRO A 135 11.52 -1.07 -15.52
C PRO A 135 11.06 -2.47 -15.10
#